data_41579cc1d7393aa09f47e350e11ea78e
#
_entry.id   41579cc1d7393aa09f47e350e11ea78e
#
_cell.length_a   1.000
_cell.length_b   1.000
_cell.length_c   1.000
_cell.angle_alpha   90.00
_cell.angle_beta   90.00
_cell.angle_gamma   90.00
#
_symmetry.space_group_name_H-M   'P 1'
#
loop_
_entity.id
_entity.type
_entity.pdbx_description
1 polymer ?
#
loop_
_entity_poly.entity_id
_entity_poly.type
_entity_poly.pdbx_seq_one_letter_code
_entity_poly.pdbx_strand_id
1 'polypeptide(L)'
;MEKRVAALLLMLCLLLTGCSQESAHEPIQITWYMAGDDVELYNRLKGILAIEAATGVDVLFECPPNDSEDAYKMMIASGQLPDVIMWAKSAATVRMYDDGTVIDLTELIAEHAPNLNRIYTERPELRKEVETADGRLYYFPSINPMQTVEEVCRKSYQGFIIRKDWLDKLGLAYPNTIDEWYEVLTAFKQRDPNGNGYQDEIPYDGRSLYCFMPAFGVLNTFCVKTDGTVAFGLMEPEYKAYLETMNKWYSEGLLGSNCLIHSEQWLTNNIVNNLTGAYLGLDNAWRYHLPEIQKTAADANLLAVPWVRNSQTGIRYTPLEHVATHMADVVTVITSACKNPEAAIRFIDYMYSEEGSNLLTWGVEGESWEWKDGRKQLTEHALSADPEKGWINLYNYAIGHASFPKYDGETVVLASYPEEQLIAERTWADASTALVYPPYITMSVEDQAFCDGVMDDVYNYITEMEIKFITGEEPLSNFDVYVNQLDKMGVSQALEIYREAYEGHMTK
;
A
#
# COMPACT_ATOMS: atom_id res chain seq x y z
N MET A 1 39.63 61.34 -42.11
CA MET A 1 38.70 61.39 -40.95
C MET A 1 37.83 60.15 -40.89
N GLU A 2 37.43 59.52 -41.98
CA GLU A 2 36.51 58.37 -42.00
C GLU A 2 37.06 57.08 -41.43
N LYS A 3 38.37 56.84 -41.53
CA LYS A 3 38.97 55.62 -40.96
C LYS A 3 39.10 55.60 -39.43
N ARG A 4 39.02 56.79 -38.77
CA ARG A 4 39.03 56.87 -37.28
C ARG A 4 37.67 56.71 -36.64
N VAL A 5 36.61 57.05 -37.38
CA VAL A 5 35.22 56.91 -36.91
C VAL A 5 34.78 55.48 -37.03
N ALA A 6 35.24 54.73 -38.06
CA ALA A 6 34.94 53.31 -38.20
C ALA A 6 35.57 52.45 -37.08
N ALA A 7 36.81 52.82 -36.63
CA ALA A 7 37.47 52.09 -35.50
C ALA A 7 36.84 52.40 -34.14
N LEU A 8 36.27 53.56 -33.91
CA LEU A 8 35.53 53.88 -32.67
C LEU A 8 34.14 53.20 -32.61
N LEU A 9 33.46 53.06 -33.75
CA LEU A 9 32.19 52.34 -33.81
C LEU A 9 32.36 50.83 -33.66
N LEU A 10 33.46 50.25 -34.16
CA LEU A 10 33.76 48.82 -33.92
C LEU A 10 34.15 48.54 -32.47
N MET A 11 34.79 49.49 -31.77
CA MET A 11 35.15 49.35 -30.38
C MET A 11 33.96 49.55 -29.44
N LEU A 12 32.95 50.35 -29.83
CA LEU A 12 31.71 50.52 -29.07
C LEU A 12 30.75 49.37 -29.25
N CYS A 13 30.78 48.63 -30.37
CA CYS A 13 30.00 47.40 -30.58
C CYS A 13 30.61 46.19 -29.83
N LEU A 14 31.89 46.18 -29.51
CA LEU A 14 32.53 45.14 -28.72
C LEU A 14 32.35 45.31 -27.20
N LEU A 15 31.88 46.49 -26.74
CA LEU A 15 31.58 46.75 -25.33
C LEU A 15 30.09 46.53 -24.98
N LEU A 16 29.23 46.20 -25.95
CA LEU A 16 27.80 45.94 -25.74
C LEU A 16 27.43 44.44 -25.86
N THR A 17 28.38 43.59 -26.17
CA THR A 17 28.23 42.12 -26.06
C THR A 17 28.83 41.60 -24.76
N GLY A 18 28.60 42.31 -23.66
CA GLY A 18 28.61 41.69 -22.32
C GLY A 18 27.34 40.85 -22.20
N CYS A 19 27.32 39.69 -22.87
CA CYS A 19 26.49 38.60 -22.41
C CYS A 19 26.83 38.39 -20.94
N SER A 20 25.90 38.73 -20.07
CA SER A 20 25.84 38.08 -18.79
C SER A 20 25.82 36.58 -19.11
N GLN A 21 26.96 35.90 -19.01
CA GLN A 21 26.98 34.51 -18.73
C GLN A 21 26.26 34.41 -17.36
N GLU A 22 24.96 34.18 -17.40
CA GLU A 22 24.37 33.44 -16.30
C GLU A 22 25.27 32.20 -16.17
N SER A 23 26.02 32.15 -15.10
CA SER A 23 26.69 30.94 -14.69
C SER A 23 25.59 29.89 -14.61
N ALA A 24 25.55 29.00 -15.58
CA ALA A 24 24.73 27.81 -15.45
C ALA A 24 25.23 27.17 -14.14
N HIS A 25 24.48 27.37 -13.06
CA HIS A 25 24.70 26.60 -11.84
C HIS A 25 24.59 25.15 -12.28
N GLU A 26 25.64 24.38 -12.07
CA GLU A 26 25.49 22.94 -12.20
C GLU A 26 24.31 22.52 -11.31
N PRO A 27 23.37 21.73 -11.84
CA PRO A 27 22.21 21.32 -11.07
C PRO A 27 22.69 20.58 -9.82
N ILE A 28 22.01 20.83 -8.68
CA ILE A 28 22.30 20.14 -7.43
C ILE A 28 21.80 18.71 -7.60
N GLN A 29 22.69 17.73 -7.49
CA GLN A 29 22.34 16.32 -7.58
C GLN A 29 22.00 15.79 -6.19
N ILE A 30 20.89 15.04 -6.10
CA ILE A 30 20.40 14.32 -4.92
C ILE A 30 20.35 12.83 -5.24
N THR A 31 20.90 12.00 -4.36
CA THR A 31 20.79 10.54 -4.44
C THR A 31 19.52 10.09 -3.70
N TRP A 32 18.73 9.22 -4.35
CA TRP A 32 17.46 8.76 -3.84
C TRP A 32 17.36 7.24 -3.87
N TYR A 33 17.43 6.62 -2.70
CA TYR A 33 17.18 5.18 -2.57
C TYR A 33 15.70 4.86 -2.73
N MET A 34 15.42 3.90 -3.57
CA MET A 34 14.12 3.24 -3.64
C MET A 34 14.30 1.73 -3.85
N ALA A 35 13.36 0.94 -3.31
CA ALA A 35 13.30 -0.49 -3.59
C ALA A 35 12.56 -0.74 -4.91
N GLY A 36 13.04 -1.69 -5.72
CA GLY A 36 12.37 -2.11 -6.96
C GLY A 36 13.32 -2.53 -8.07
N ASP A 37 12.83 -3.36 -8.98
CA ASP A 37 13.63 -4.01 -10.02
C ASP A 37 14.00 -3.09 -11.21
N ASP A 38 13.33 -1.93 -11.40
CA ASP A 38 13.51 -1.06 -12.58
C ASP A 38 13.83 0.40 -12.20
N VAL A 39 14.85 0.58 -11.37
CA VAL A 39 15.32 1.91 -10.95
C VAL A 39 15.72 2.78 -12.13
N GLU A 40 16.27 2.18 -13.20
CA GLU A 40 16.61 2.91 -14.42
C GLU A 40 15.38 3.55 -15.10
N LEU A 41 14.20 2.99 -14.92
CA LEU A 41 12.96 3.59 -15.41
C LEU A 41 12.73 4.97 -14.78
N TYR A 42 12.90 5.07 -13.46
CA TYR A 42 12.67 6.33 -12.74
C TYR A 42 13.65 7.42 -13.13
N ASN A 43 14.92 7.06 -13.38
CA ASN A 43 15.95 8.01 -13.87
C ASN A 43 15.66 8.59 -15.26
N ARG A 44 14.71 8.04 -16.01
CA ARG A 44 14.30 8.51 -17.34
C ARG A 44 12.79 8.77 -17.47
N LEU A 45 12.06 8.67 -16.36
CA LEU A 45 10.63 8.89 -16.35
C LEU A 45 10.33 10.36 -16.70
N LYS A 46 9.51 10.58 -17.72
CA LYS A 46 9.26 11.94 -18.23
C LYS A 46 8.67 12.87 -17.18
N GLY A 47 7.80 12.37 -16.29
CA GLY A 47 7.28 13.16 -15.18
C GLY A 47 8.39 13.60 -14.21
N ILE A 48 9.33 12.73 -13.87
CA ILE A 48 10.49 13.07 -13.00
C ILE A 48 11.39 14.10 -13.69
N LEU A 49 11.77 13.87 -14.96
CA LEU A 49 12.59 14.82 -15.72
C LEU A 49 11.94 16.22 -15.83
N ALA A 50 10.61 16.28 -15.90
CA ALA A 50 9.89 17.55 -15.89
C ALA A 50 9.97 18.23 -14.50
N ILE A 51 9.89 17.48 -13.41
CA ILE A 51 10.08 18.00 -12.04
C ILE A 51 11.52 18.49 -11.84
N GLU A 52 12.52 17.75 -12.31
CA GLU A 52 13.93 18.19 -12.29
C GLU A 52 14.12 19.54 -13.01
N ALA A 53 13.54 19.66 -14.21
CA ALA A 53 13.58 20.90 -14.98
C ALA A 53 12.90 22.08 -14.26
N ALA A 54 11.78 21.82 -13.58
CA ALA A 54 11.02 22.84 -12.84
C ALA A 54 11.73 23.29 -11.55
N THR A 55 12.42 22.37 -10.89
CA THR A 55 13.05 22.62 -9.58
C THR A 55 14.53 23.01 -9.67
N GLY A 56 15.19 22.66 -10.78
CA GLY A 56 16.65 22.80 -10.94
C GLY A 56 17.43 21.82 -10.04
N VAL A 57 16.82 20.69 -9.67
CA VAL A 57 17.42 19.63 -8.85
C VAL A 57 17.41 18.34 -9.67
N ASP A 58 18.58 17.78 -9.92
CA ASP A 58 18.72 16.46 -10.54
C ASP A 58 18.63 15.37 -9.47
N VAL A 59 17.90 14.30 -9.76
CA VAL A 59 17.75 13.19 -8.83
C VAL A 59 18.28 11.91 -9.45
N LEU A 60 19.20 11.25 -8.77
CA LEU A 60 19.67 9.92 -9.14
C LEU A 60 19.01 8.87 -8.28
N PHE A 61 18.08 8.13 -8.86
CA PHE A 61 17.46 6.98 -8.18
C PHE A 61 18.43 5.81 -8.20
N GLU A 62 18.60 5.19 -7.04
CA GLU A 62 19.48 4.06 -6.81
C GLU A 62 18.77 2.94 -6.06
N CYS A 63 19.07 1.69 -6.43
CA CYS A 63 18.68 0.50 -5.69
C CYS A 63 19.91 -0.37 -5.48
N PRO A 64 20.15 -0.95 -4.30
CA PRO A 64 21.24 -1.88 -4.10
C PRO A 64 21.11 -3.12 -5.00
N PRO A 65 22.21 -3.73 -5.42
CA PRO A 65 22.18 -5.04 -6.05
C PRO A 65 21.50 -6.05 -5.11
N ASN A 66 20.54 -6.82 -5.62
CA ASN A 66 19.69 -7.73 -4.85
C ASN A 66 18.76 -6.95 -3.89
N ASP A 67 17.81 -6.22 -4.46
CA ASP A 67 16.73 -5.55 -3.72
C ASP A 67 16.10 -6.51 -2.70
N SER A 68 16.55 -6.38 -1.47
CA SER A 68 16.11 -7.21 -0.35
C SER A 68 16.05 -6.35 0.91
N GLU A 69 15.19 -6.74 1.82
CA GLU A 69 15.12 -6.14 3.16
C GLU A 69 16.49 -6.19 3.86
N ASP A 70 17.28 -7.22 3.60
CA ASP A 70 18.63 -7.35 4.13
C ASP A 70 19.59 -6.30 3.54
N ALA A 71 19.50 -6.01 2.25
CA ALA A 71 20.30 -4.96 1.62
C ALA A 71 19.96 -3.57 2.20
N TYR A 72 18.68 -3.30 2.43
CA TYR A 72 18.24 -2.09 3.12
C TYR A 72 18.79 -2.00 4.55
N LYS A 73 18.65 -3.07 5.35
CA LYS A 73 19.21 -3.14 6.71
C LYS A 73 20.73 -2.95 6.73
N MET A 74 21.44 -3.54 5.77
CA MET A 74 22.90 -3.37 5.65
C MET A 74 23.28 -1.93 5.28
N MET A 75 22.54 -1.25 4.41
CA MET A 75 22.75 0.15 4.07
C MET A 75 22.63 1.03 5.31
N ILE A 76 21.54 0.88 6.07
CA ILE A 76 21.33 1.62 7.34
C ILE A 76 22.47 1.33 8.32
N ALA A 77 22.82 0.05 8.53
CA ALA A 77 23.85 -0.36 9.50
C ALA A 77 25.26 0.09 9.11
N SER A 78 25.56 0.24 7.81
CA SER A 78 26.85 0.70 7.32
C SER A 78 27.07 2.21 7.50
N GLY A 79 26.01 2.98 7.64
CA GLY A 79 26.05 4.45 7.63
C GLY A 79 26.38 5.07 6.27
N GLN A 80 26.43 4.27 5.18
CA GLN A 80 26.58 4.77 3.81
C GLN A 80 25.19 5.09 3.25
N LEU A 81 24.67 6.23 3.63
CA LEU A 81 23.29 6.62 3.34
C LEU A 81 23.22 7.49 2.07
N PRO A 82 22.19 7.30 1.23
CA PRO A 82 21.83 8.26 0.18
C PRO A 82 21.26 9.53 0.83
N ASP A 83 21.03 10.59 0.04
CA ASP A 83 20.41 11.82 0.54
C ASP A 83 18.95 11.61 0.96
N VAL A 84 18.22 10.80 0.21
CA VAL A 84 16.79 10.52 0.42
C VAL A 84 16.54 9.00 0.39
N ILE A 85 15.67 8.54 1.26
CA ILE A 85 15.20 7.15 1.29
C ILE A 85 13.67 7.13 1.17
N MET A 86 13.14 6.41 0.17
CA MET A 86 11.70 6.20 -0.05
C MET A 86 11.26 4.76 0.32
N TRP A 87 11.76 4.20 1.36
CA TRP A 87 11.34 2.86 1.83
C TRP A 87 11.26 2.78 3.35
N ALA A 88 11.29 3.94 4.00
CA ALA A 88 11.15 3.97 5.45
C ALA A 88 9.72 3.59 5.86
N LYS A 89 9.59 2.84 6.94
CA LYS A 89 8.29 2.65 7.59
C LYS A 89 7.99 3.88 8.45
N SER A 90 6.79 4.43 8.38
CA SER A 90 6.41 5.61 9.16
C SER A 90 6.64 5.41 10.65
N ALA A 91 6.27 4.26 11.19
CA ALA A 91 6.49 3.90 12.59
C ALA A 91 7.98 3.82 13.01
N ALA A 92 8.91 3.64 12.06
CA ALA A 92 10.34 3.56 12.37
C ALA A 92 11.05 4.92 12.34
N THR A 93 10.42 5.98 11.84
CA THR A 93 11.11 7.26 11.56
C THR A 93 11.60 7.96 12.83
N VAL A 94 10.87 7.86 13.93
CA VAL A 94 11.30 8.43 15.22
C VAL A 94 12.59 7.75 15.70
N ARG A 95 12.66 6.41 15.64
CA ARG A 95 13.87 5.67 15.98
C ARG A 95 15.03 6.00 15.05
N MET A 96 14.77 6.14 13.76
CA MET A 96 15.80 6.52 12.77
C MET A 96 16.35 7.94 13.05
N TYR A 97 15.54 8.83 13.58
CA TYR A 97 16.01 10.14 14.04
C TYR A 97 16.91 10.03 15.28
N ASP A 98 16.49 9.27 16.29
CA ASP A 98 17.27 9.07 17.51
C ASP A 98 18.61 8.39 17.24
N ASP A 99 18.65 7.45 16.28
CA ASP A 99 19.88 6.78 15.82
C ASP A 99 20.75 7.69 14.92
N GLY A 100 20.28 8.90 14.58
CA GLY A 100 20.99 9.83 13.72
C GLY A 100 20.98 9.47 12.23
N THR A 101 20.10 8.58 11.79
CA THR A 101 19.96 8.16 10.40
C THR A 101 19.22 9.21 9.56
N VAL A 102 18.18 9.83 10.11
CA VAL A 102 17.37 10.85 9.44
C VAL A 102 17.39 12.17 10.20
N ILE A 103 16.97 13.26 9.54
CA ILE A 103 16.94 14.59 10.15
C ILE A 103 15.51 14.98 10.58
N ASP A 104 15.40 15.90 11.54
CA ASP A 104 14.14 16.57 11.86
C ASP A 104 13.77 17.53 10.73
N LEU A 105 12.57 17.34 10.18
CA LEU A 105 12.06 18.10 9.05
C LEU A 105 11.13 19.26 9.46
N THR A 106 10.83 19.42 10.74
CA THR A 106 9.77 20.31 11.24
C THR A 106 9.97 21.75 10.79
N GLU A 107 11.14 22.33 11.07
CA GLU A 107 11.47 23.71 10.68
C GLU A 107 11.71 23.81 9.16
N LEU A 108 12.38 22.81 8.59
CA LEU A 108 12.70 22.78 7.17
C LEU A 108 11.42 22.71 6.29
N ILE A 109 10.43 21.92 6.69
CA ILE A 109 9.12 21.90 6.02
C ILE A 109 8.44 23.25 6.17
N ALA A 110 8.46 23.85 7.36
CA ALA A 110 7.83 25.15 7.58
C ALA A 110 8.42 26.25 6.70
N GLU A 111 9.73 26.22 6.44
CA GLU A 111 10.44 27.25 5.69
C GLU A 111 10.49 26.97 4.16
N HIS A 112 10.62 25.69 3.77
CA HIS A 112 10.97 25.32 2.40
C HIS A 112 9.93 24.47 1.66
N ALA A 113 8.81 24.08 2.32
CA ALA A 113 7.75 23.23 1.72
C ALA A 113 6.38 23.95 1.64
N PRO A 114 6.22 24.99 0.82
CA PRO A 114 4.98 25.78 0.76
C PRO A 114 3.76 24.98 0.30
N ASN A 115 3.92 24.00 -0.58
CA ASN A 115 2.81 23.19 -1.07
C ASN A 115 2.29 22.24 0.03
N LEU A 116 3.19 21.54 0.71
CA LEU A 116 2.82 20.66 1.81
C LEU A 116 2.23 21.46 2.99
N ASN A 117 2.79 22.62 3.32
CA ASN A 117 2.25 23.49 4.36
C ASN A 117 0.84 24.01 4.01
N ARG A 118 0.57 24.32 2.75
CA ARG A 118 -0.78 24.67 2.28
C ARG A 118 -1.76 23.51 2.55
N ILE A 119 -1.39 22.28 2.19
CA ILE A 119 -2.21 21.08 2.44
C ILE A 119 -2.50 20.94 3.93
N TYR A 120 -1.50 21.03 4.77
CA TYR A 120 -1.67 20.91 6.24
C TYR A 120 -2.48 22.07 6.86
N THR A 121 -2.48 23.23 6.22
CA THR A 121 -3.29 24.38 6.64
C THR A 121 -4.76 24.19 6.26
N GLU A 122 -5.02 23.70 5.05
CA GLU A 122 -6.36 23.43 4.54
C GLU A 122 -6.98 22.16 5.18
N ARG A 123 -6.15 21.19 5.55
CA ARG A 123 -6.52 19.88 6.09
C ARG A 123 -5.67 19.55 7.35
N PRO A 124 -5.97 20.21 8.50
CA PRO A 124 -5.17 20.02 9.73
C PRO A 124 -5.15 18.57 10.24
N GLU A 125 -6.20 17.79 9.95
CA GLU A 125 -6.26 16.38 10.32
C GLU A 125 -5.16 15.54 9.62
N LEU A 126 -4.77 15.90 8.39
CA LEU A 126 -3.69 15.22 7.68
C LEU A 126 -2.33 15.43 8.37
N ARG A 127 -2.11 16.63 8.92
CA ARG A 127 -0.89 16.90 9.70
C ARG A 127 -0.86 16.06 10.98
N LYS A 128 -2.00 15.91 11.65
CA LYS A 128 -2.09 15.11 12.88
C LYS A 128 -1.79 13.63 12.68
N GLU A 129 -1.96 13.09 11.46
CA GLU A 129 -1.61 11.71 11.14
C GLU A 129 -0.09 11.50 10.97
N VAL A 130 0.69 12.56 10.78
CA VAL A 130 2.13 12.47 10.49
C VAL A 130 3.02 13.06 11.57
N GLU A 131 2.48 13.97 12.41
CA GLU A 131 3.26 14.58 13.47
C GLU A 131 3.35 13.66 14.70
N THR A 132 4.49 13.68 15.33
CA THR A 132 4.70 13.00 16.61
C THR A 132 3.91 13.69 17.74
N ALA A 133 3.85 13.06 18.91
CA ALA A 133 3.15 13.60 20.08
C ALA A 133 3.67 14.97 20.53
N ASP A 134 4.94 15.30 20.26
CA ASP A 134 5.60 16.60 20.52
C ASP A 134 5.58 17.53 19.29
N GLY A 135 4.84 17.19 18.22
CA GLY A 135 4.58 18.03 17.06
C GLY A 135 5.67 18.04 16.00
N ARG A 136 6.61 17.08 16.01
CA ARG A 136 7.70 16.96 15.05
C ARG A 136 7.30 16.19 13.80
N LEU A 137 8.02 16.48 12.71
CA LEU A 137 7.86 15.82 11.41
C LEU A 137 9.19 15.20 10.98
N TYR A 138 9.19 13.91 10.64
CA TYR A 138 10.41 13.19 10.24
C TYR A 138 10.35 12.64 8.80
N TYR A 139 9.21 12.79 8.11
CA TYR A 139 9.02 12.24 6.78
C TYR A 139 8.04 13.02 5.92
N PHE A 140 8.08 12.76 4.63
CA PHE A 140 7.12 13.22 3.63
C PHE A 140 6.18 12.07 3.26
N PRO A 141 4.87 12.19 3.51
CA PRO A 141 3.90 11.14 3.24
C PRO A 141 3.46 11.12 1.78
N SER A 142 2.99 9.96 1.29
CA SER A 142 2.07 9.91 0.17
C SER A 142 0.65 10.08 0.73
N ILE A 143 -0.05 11.12 0.31
CA ILE A 143 -1.36 11.52 0.86
C ILE A 143 -2.47 11.14 -0.12
N ASN A 144 -3.41 10.28 0.32
CA ASN A 144 -4.68 10.09 -0.35
C ASN A 144 -5.74 10.87 0.43
N PRO A 145 -6.32 11.94 -0.12
CA PRO A 145 -7.24 12.81 0.63
C PRO A 145 -8.58 12.15 1.00
N MET A 146 -8.97 11.03 0.39
CA MET A 146 -10.21 10.28 0.63
C MET A 146 -11.47 11.15 0.62
N GLN A 147 -11.51 12.16 -0.26
CA GLN A 147 -12.63 13.10 -0.38
C GLN A 147 -13.75 12.57 -1.27
N THR A 148 -13.42 11.66 -2.17
CA THR A 148 -14.34 11.04 -3.12
C THR A 148 -14.48 9.55 -2.87
N VAL A 149 -15.57 8.97 -3.33
CA VAL A 149 -15.79 7.50 -3.24
C VAL A 149 -14.69 6.76 -4.01
N GLU A 150 -14.24 7.31 -5.14
CA GLU A 150 -13.18 6.74 -5.95
C GLU A 150 -11.84 6.70 -5.20
N GLU A 151 -11.49 7.74 -4.46
CA GLU A 151 -10.27 7.79 -3.66
C GLU A 151 -10.29 6.76 -2.51
N VAL A 152 -11.44 6.59 -1.87
CA VAL A 152 -11.63 5.56 -0.84
C VAL A 152 -11.54 4.17 -1.47
N CYS A 153 -12.14 3.95 -2.63
CA CYS A 153 -12.11 2.68 -3.34
C CYS A 153 -10.69 2.25 -3.69
N ARG A 154 -9.81 3.16 -4.11
CA ARG A 154 -8.40 2.86 -4.41
C ARG A 154 -7.62 2.20 -3.27
N LYS A 155 -7.99 2.46 -2.03
CA LYS A 155 -7.38 1.80 -0.87
C LYS A 155 -7.91 0.38 -0.65
N SER A 156 -8.99 0.02 -1.31
CA SER A 156 -9.63 -1.30 -1.22
C SER A 156 -9.27 -2.18 -2.42
N TYR A 157 -7.97 -2.28 -2.72
CA TYR A 157 -7.45 -2.98 -3.90
C TYR A 157 -7.40 -4.51 -3.75
N GLN A 158 -7.83 -5.06 -2.62
CA GLN A 158 -7.90 -6.51 -2.41
C GLN A 158 -9.16 -6.90 -1.63
N GLY A 159 -9.64 -8.12 -1.88
CA GLY A 159 -10.78 -8.70 -1.19
C GLY A 159 -11.16 -10.07 -1.73
N PHE A 160 -12.34 -10.55 -1.35
CA PHE A 160 -12.81 -11.85 -1.81
C PHE A 160 -13.19 -11.83 -3.29
N ILE A 161 -12.64 -12.80 -4.02
CA ILE A 161 -12.98 -13.10 -5.41
C ILE A 161 -13.52 -14.52 -5.48
N ILE A 162 -14.64 -14.71 -6.20
CA ILE A 162 -15.27 -16.02 -6.37
C ILE A 162 -15.57 -16.28 -7.85
N ARG A 163 -15.56 -17.53 -8.26
CA ARG A 163 -15.97 -17.99 -9.58
C ARG A 163 -17.49 -17.80 -9.76
N LYS A 164 -17.85 -16.74 -10.47
CA LYS A 164 -19.26 -16.42 -10.75
C LYS A 164 -19.93 -17.49 -11.59
N ASP A 165 -19.23 -18.00 -12.59
CA ASP A 165 -19.72 -19.08 -13.45
C ASP A 165 -19.99 -20.37 -12.66
N TRP A 166 -19.22 -20.68 -11.61
CA TRP A 166 -19.50 -21.82 -10.74
C TRP A 166 -20.76 -21.60 -9.90
N LEU A 167 -20.94 -20.38 -9.35
CA LEU A 167 -22.17 -20.02 -8.65
C LEU A 167 -23.39 -20.17 -9.57
N ASP A 168 -23.32 -19.60 -10.77
CA ASP A 168 -24.40 -19.63 -11.76
C ASP A 168 -24.74 -21.09 -12.17
N LYS A 169 -23.74 -21.94 -12.44
CA LYS A 169 -23.92 -23.37 -12.74
C LYS A 169 -24.65 -24.11 -11.62
N LEU A 170 -24.33 -23.80 -10.39
CA LEU A 170 -24.88 -24.47 -9.22
C LEU A 170 -26.18 -23.85 -8.71
N GLY A 171 -26.60 -22.71 -9.28
CA GLY A 171 -27.79 -21.96 -8.87
C GLY A 171 -27.65 -21.33 -7.48
N LEU A 172 -26.43 -20.89 -7.11
CA LEU A 172 -26.10 -20.31 -5.82
C LEU A 172 -25.96 -18.80 -5.91
N ALA A 173 -26.35 -18.09 -4.85
CA ALA A 173 -25.97 -16.70 -4.63
C ALA A 173 -24.55 -16.60 -4.06
N TYR A 174 -23.93 -15.42 -4.15
CA TYR A 174 -22.67 -15.18 -3.44
C TYR A 174 -22.89 -15.12 -1.92
N PRO A 175 -21.95 -15.61 -1.12
CA PRO A 175 -22.09 -15.71 0.32
C PRO A 175 -21.87 -14.35 1.03
N ASN A 176 -22.65 -14.08 2.09
CA ASN A 176 -22.54 -12.90 2.94
C ASN A 176 -22.14 -13.21 4.39
N THR A 177 -22.40 -14.44 4.83
CA THR A 177 -22.17 -14.90 6.21
C THR A 177 -21.25 -16.12 6.21
N ILE A 178 -20.67 -16.45 7.36
CA ILE A 178 -19.82 -17.65 7.51
C ILE A 178 -20.58 -18.92 7.13
N ASP A 179 -21.87 -19.02 7.49
CA ASP A 179 -22.70 -20.20 7.14
C ASP A 179 -22.95 -20.28 5.63
N GLU A 180 -23.25 -19.16 4.97
CA GLU A 180 -23.41 -19.13 3.52
C GLU A 180 -22.08 -19.46 2.79
N TRP A 181 -20.94 -19.00 3.30
CA TRP A 181 -19.62 -19.41 2.80
C TRP A 181 -19.43 -20.91 2.92
N TYR A 182 -19.77 -21.51 4.05
CA TYR A 182 -19.69 -22.95 4.24
C TYR A 182 -20.54 -23.72 3.22
N GLU A 183 -21.78 -23.26 2.98
CA GLU A 183 -22.68 -23.87 2.00
C GLU A 183 -22.11 -23.79 0.56
N VAL A 184 -21.60 -22.62 0.16
CA VAL A 184 -21.01 -22.41 -1.17
C VAL A 184 -19.75 -23.26 -1.37
N LEU A 185 -18.83 -23.22 -0.39
CA LEU A 185 -17.58 -24.01 -0.48
C LEU A 185 -17.86 -25.50 -0.51
N THR A 186 -18.84 -25.98 0.27
CA THR A 186 -19.27 -27.38 0.27
C THR A 186 -19.84 -27.78 -1.10
N ALA A 187 -20.65 -26.89 -1.70
CA ALA A 187 -21.20 -27.13 -3.04
C ALA A 187 -20.11 -27.16 -4.12
N PHE A 188 -19.11 -26.27 -4.04
CA PHE A 188 -17.96 -26.28 -4.95
C PHE A 188 -17.22 -27.62 -4.88
N LYS A 189 -16.93 -28.09 -3.68
CA LYS A 189 -16.25 -29.38 -3.49
C LYS A 189 -17.02 -30.59 -4.01
N GLN A 190 -18.36 -30.58 -3.90
CA GLN A 190 -19.16 -31.80 -4.09
C GLN A 190 -19.79 -31.92 -5.48
N ARG A 191 -19.88 -30.83 -6.27
CA ARG A 191 -20.75 -30.78 -7.44
C ARG A 191 -20.04 -30.53 -8.76
N ASP A 192 -18.71 -30.73 -8.83
CA ASP A 192 -17.89 -30.58 -10.04
C ASP A 192 -18.27 -29.34 -10.89
N PRO A 193 -18.15 -28.11 -10.33
CA PRO A 193 -18.53 -26.90 -11.05
C PRO A 193 -17.57 -26.57 -12.22
N ASN A 194 -16.31 -27.02 -12.19
CA ASN A 194 -15.39 -26.88 -13.30
C ASN A 194 -15.76 -27.84 -14.49
N GLY A 195 -16.54 -28.89 -14.22
CA GLY A 195 -17.13 -29.78 -15.23
C GLY A 195 -16.13 -30.73 -15.86
N ASN A 196 -15.01 -31.03 -15.22
CA ASN A 196 -13.98 -31.90 -15.76
C ASN A 196 -14.18 -33.39 -15.41
N GLY A 197 -15.17 -33.73 -14.57
CA GLY A 197 -15.50 -35.07 -14.13
C GLY A 197 -14.64 -35.60 -12.99
N TYR A 198 -13.82 -34.78 -12.39
CA TYR A 198 -12.99 -35.12 -11.21
C TYR A 198 -13.43 -34.28 -10.00
N GLN A 199 -13.17 -34.75 -8.81
CA GLN A 199 -13.35 -33.97 -7.58
C GLN A 199 -12.00 -33.35 -7.18
N ASP A 200 -11.53 -32.42 -7.98
CA ASP A 200 -10.22 -31.77 -7.82
C ASP A 200 -10.34 -30.27 -7.52
N GLU A 201 -11.58 -29.79 -7.30
CA GLU A 201 -11.80 -28.42 -6.92
C GLU A 201 -11.17 -28.08 -5.57
N ILE A 202 -10.58 -26.90 -5.53
CA ILE A 202 -10.12 -26.23 -4.30
C ILE A 202 -11.17 -25.15 -3.99
N PRO A 203 -12.12 -25.41 -3.08
CA PRO A 203 -13.25 -24.51 -2.87
C PRO A 203 -12.84 -23.11 -2.47
N TYR A 204 -11.90 -22.99 -1.49
CA TYR A 204 -11.23 -21.76 -1.13
C TYR A 204 -9.72 -21.99 -1.13
N ASP A 205 -9.00 -21.18 -1.87
CA ASP A 205 -7.54 -21.11 -1.86
C ASP A 205 -7.10 -19.67 -1.56
N GLY A 206 -5.91 -19.47 -1.02
CA GLY A 206 -5.54 -18.10 -0.70
C GLY A 206 -4.20 -17.99 0.00
N ARG A 207 -3.75 -16.74 0.13
CA ARG A 207 -2.52 -16.41 0.84
C ARG A 207 -2.71 -16.37 2.34
N SER A 208 -3.95 -16.23 2.81
CA SER A 208 -4.28 -16.13 4.23
C SER A 208 -5.77 -16.32 4.48
N LEU A 209 -6.09 -16.71 5.70
CA LEU A 209 -7.45 -16.86 6.19
C LEU A 209 -7.92 -15.67 7.05
N TYR A 210 -7.02 -14.74 7.42
CA TYR A 210 -7.33 -13.60 8.29
C TYR A 210 -8.51 -12.75 7.80
N CYS A 211 -8.78 -12.76 6.49
CA CYS A 211 -9.89 -12.05 5.87
C CYS A 211 -11.29 -12.46 6.39
N PHE A 212 -11.39 -13.63 7.03
CA PHE A 212 -12.62 -14.08 7.70
C PHE A 212 -12.73 -13.62 9.16
N MET A 213 -11.66 -13.18 9.82
CA MET A 213 -11.65 -12.80 11.24
C MET A 213 -12.61 -11.65 11.58
N PRO A 214 -12.80 -10.61 10.73
CA PRO A 214 -13.74 -9.53 11.02
C PRO A 214 -15.18 -10.01 11.18
N ALA A 215 -15.56 -11.14 10.57
CA ALA A 215 -16.87 -11.75 10.75
C ALA A 215 -17.12 -12.22 12.20
N PHE A 216 -16.05 -12.46 12.95
CA PHE A 216 -16.07 -12.82 14.36
C PHE A 216 -15.91 -11.60 15.29
N GLY A 217 -15.52 -10.43 14.77
CA GLY A 217 -15.40 -9.19 15.53
C GLY A 217 -13.98 -8.89 16.05
N VAL A 218 -12.97 -9.52 15.49
CA VAL A 218 -11.55 -9.31 15.79
C VAL A 218 -10.71 -9.22 14.52
N LEU A 219 -9.48 -8.71 14.65
CA LEU A 219 -8.46 -8.70 13.61
C LEU A 219 -7.24 -9.52 14.06
N ASN A 220 -6.34 -9.79 13.13
CA ASN A 220 -5.09 -10.53 13.37
C ASN A 220 -3.97 -9.70 14.03
N THR A 221 -4.34 -8.62 14.69
CA THR A 221 -3.45 -7.65 15.32
C THR A 221 -4.15 -6.99 16.51
N PHE A 222 -3.56 -5.90 17.04
CA PHE A 222 -4.28 -5.01 17.94
C PHE A 222 -5.46 -4.37 17.22
N CYS A 223 -6.61 -4.39 17.84
CA CYS A 223 -7.85 -3.92 17.23
C CYS A 223 -8.75 -3.23 18.25
N VAL A 224 -9.75 -2.50 17.75
CA VAL A 224 -10.81 -1.91 18.57
C VAL A 224 -12.04 -2.79 18.45
N LYS A 225 -12.46 -3.41 19.55
CA LYS A 225 -13.67 -4.26 19.56
C LYS A 225 -14.94 -3.43 19.35
N THR A 226 -16.04 -4.08 19.06
CA THR A 226 -17.35 -3.43 18.83
C THR A 226 -17.87 -2.65 20.03
N ASP A 227 -17.40 -2.91 21.23
CA ASP A 227 -17.68 -2.18 22.46
C ASP A 227 -16.74 -0.98 22.70
N GLY A 228 -15.78 -0.74 21.79
CA GLY A 228 -14.80 0.34 21.87
C GLY A 228 -13.54 0.01 22.66
N THR A 229 -13.39 -1.20 23.17
CA THR A 229 -12.19 -1.61 23.91
C THR A 229 -11.06 -2.01 22.97
N VAL A 230 -9.82 -1.62 23.30
CA VAL A 230 -8.63 -2.08 22.58
C VAL A 230 -8.26 -3.49 23.05
N ALA A 231 -8.05 -4.39 22.10
CA ALA A 231 -7.70 -5.78 22.34
C ALA A 231 -6.60 -6.26 21.39
N PHE A 232 -5.89 -7.31 21.76
CA PHE A 232 -5.09 -8.08 20.82
C PHE A 232 -5.95 -9.23 20.31
N GLY A 233 -6.45 -9.09 19.08
CA GLY A 233 -7.51 -9.95 18.53
C GLY A 233 -7.22 -11.45 18.63
N LEU A 234 -5.95 -11.84 18.53
CA LEU A 234 -5.48 -13.22 18.55
C LEU A 234 -5.49 -13.88 19.95
N MET A 235 -5.81 -13.13 21.02
CA MET A 235 -6.00 -13.66 22.38
C MET A 235 -7.48 -13.78 22.76
N GLU A 236 -8.39 -13.26 21.92
CA GLU A 236 -9.80 -13.13 22.25
C GLU A 236 -10.59 -14.44 22.02
N PRO A 237 -11.68 -14.66 22.76
CA PRO A 237 -12.56 -15.82 22.54
C PRO A 237 -13.13 -15.89 21.12
N GLU A 238 -13.30 -14.73 20.46
CA GLU A 238 -13.74 -14.61 19.08
C GLU A 238 -12.72 -15.23 18.10
N TYR A 239 -11.42 -15.14 18.40
CA TYR A 239 -10.38 -15.82 17.61
C TYR A 239 -10.47 -17.33 17.75
N LYS A 240 -10.78 -17.85 18.96
CA LYS A 240 -11.04 -19.28 19.14
C LYS A 240 -12.19 -19.76 18.26
N ALA A 241 -13.30 -19.01 18.21
CA ALA A 241 -14.45 -19.35 17.36
C ALA A 241 -14.08 -19.32 15.85
N TYR A 242 -13.23 -18.40 15.44
CA TYR A 242 -12.65 -18.39 14.09
C TYR A 242 -11.82 -19.66 13.85
N LEU A 243 -10.91 -20.02 14.74
CA LEU A 243 -10.07 -21.23 14.61
C LEU A 243 -10.91 -22.50 14.55
N GLU A 244 -11.99 -22.61 15.35
CA GLU A 244 -12.94 -23.74 15.31
C GLU A 244 -13.59 -23.85 13.92
N THR A 245 -13.95 -22.74 13.32
CA THR A 245 -14.52 -22.70 11.97
C THR A 245 -13.49 -23.10 10.91
N MET A 246 -12.27 -22.55 10.97
CA MET A 246 -11.21 -22.86 10.00
C MET A 246 -10.74 -24.33 10.13
N ASN A 247 -10.64 -24.86 11.33
CA ASN A 247 -10.35 -26.27 11.57
C ASN A 247 -11.41 -27.18 10.94
N LYS A 248 -12.70 -26.86 11.14
CA LYS A 248 -13.80 -27.59 10.50
C LYS A 248 -13.66 -27.54 8.96
N TRP A 249 -13.49 -26.36 8.39
CA TRP A 249 -13.38 -26.21 6.95
C TRP A 249 -12.14 -26.93 6.36
N TYR A 250 -11.03 -26.89 7.07
CA TYR A 250 -9.82 -27.63 6.70
C TYR A 250 -10.03 -29.15 6.75
N SER A 251 -10.57 -29.66 7.85
CA SER A 251 -10.82 -31.11 8.03
C SER A 251 -11.81 -31.67 7.02
N GLU A 252 -12.75 -30.84 6.55
CA GLU A 252 -13.71 -31.17 5.49
C GLU A 252 -13.14 -30.95 4.10
N GLY A 253 -11.89 -30.43 3.98
CA GLY A 253 -11.19 -30.16 2.70
C GLY A 253 -11.84 -29.05 1.89
N LEU A 254 -12.40 -28.03 2.56
CA LEU A 254 -12.93 -26.82 1.94
C LEU A 254 -11.84 -25.77 1.72
N LEU A 255 -10.72 -25.88 2.43
CA LEU A 255 -9.55 -25.02 2.32
C LEU A 255 -8.42 -25.72 1.59
N GLY A 256 -7.81 -25.03 0.62
CA GLY A 256 -6.60 -25.48 -0.06
C GLY A 256 -5.39 -25.45 0.85
N SER A 257 -4.40 -26.30 0.57
CA SER A 257 -3.15 -26.34 1.35
C SER A 257 -2.36 -25.03 1.27
N ASN A 258 -2.55 -24.25 0.21
CA ASN A 258 -1.89 -22.95 0.04
C ASN A 258 -2.30 -21.92 1.10
N CYS A 259 -3.49 -22.06 1.69
CA CYS A 259 -3.92 -21.21 2.81
C CYS A 259 -2.97 -21.26 4.02
N LEU A 260 -2.14 -22.30 4.13
CA LEU A 260 -1.15 -22.51 5.19
C LEU A 260 0.30 -22.30 4.71
N ILE A 261 0.55 -22.36 3.38
CA ILE A 261 1.89 -22.27 2.78
C ILE A 261 2.18 -20.86 2.29
N HIS A 262 1.14 -20.11 1.91
CA HIS A 262 1.18 -18.71 1.44
C HIS A 262 1.99 -18.50 0.15
N SER A 263 1.99 -19.48 -0.78
CA SER A 263 2.71 -19.39 -2.05
C SER A 263 1.87 -18.70 -3.13
N GLU A 264 2.32 -17.54 -3.58
CA GLU A 264 1.70 -16.80 -4.69
C GLU A 264 1.71 -17.59 -6.01
N GLN A 265 2.82 -18.25 -6.29
CA GLN A 265 2.97 -19.05 -7.51
C GLN A 265 2.00 -20.23 -7.51
N TRP A 266 1.80 -20.88 -6.36
CA TRP A 266 0.88 -21.99 -6.25
C TRP A 266 -0.56 -21.55 -6.43
N LEU A 267 -0.94 -20.46 -5.75
CA LEU A 267 -2.28 -19.86 -5.90
C LEU A 267 -2.58 -19.52 -7.37
N THR A 268 -1.67 -18.79 -8.02
CA THR A 268 -1.81 -18.43 -9.44
C THR A 268 -1.96 -19.67 -10.32
N ASN A 269 -1.14 -20.70 -10.11
CA ASN A 269 -1.25 -21.94 -10.87
C ASN A 269 -2.60 -22.62 -10.69
N ASN A 270 -3.14 -22.70 -9.48
CA ASN A 270 -4.45 -23.32 -9.21
C ASN A 270 -5.58 -22.52 -9.87
N ILE A 271 -5.51 -21.18 -9.80
CA ILE A 271 -6.49 -20.29 -10.42
C ILE A 271 -6.51 -20.49 -11.94
N VAL A 272 -5.38 -20.40 -12.62
CA VAL A 272 -5.31 -20.46 -14.08
C VAL A 272 -5.61 -21.86 -14.64
N ASN A 273 -5.40 -22.91 -13.84
CA ASN A 273 -5.78 -24.27 -14.19
C ASN A 273 -7.25 -24.62 -13.86
N ASN A 274 -8.07 -23.61 -13.54
CA ASN A 274 -9.52 -23.81 -13.31
C ASN A 274 -9.85 -24.71 -12.10
N LEU A 275 -9.01 -24.68 -11.05
CA LEU A 275 -9.18 -25.49 -9.84
C LEU A 275 -9.74 -24.70 -8.67
N THR A 276 -9.45 -23.39 -8.57
CA THR A 276 -9.82 -22.55 -7.43
C THR A 276 -11.20 -21.93 -7.58
N GLY A 277 -12.07 -22.14 -6.59
CA GLY A 277 -13.44 -21.62 -6.56
C GLY A 277 -13.53 -20.20 -6.00
N ALA A 278 -12.83 -19.93 -4.92
CA ALA A 278 -12.77 -18.62 -4.28
C ALA A 278 -11.39 -18.37 -3.66
N TYR A 279 -11.00 -17.10 -3.54
CA TYR A 279 -9.71 -16.71 -2.96
C TYR A 279 -9.71 -15.25 -2.50
N LEU A 280 -8.74 -14.88 -1.63
CA LEU A 280 -8.41 -13.49 -1.37
C LEU A 280 -7.47 -13.01 -2.48
N GLY A 281 -7.92 -12.07 -3.29
CA GLY A 281 -7.20 -11.61 -4.48
C GLY A 281 -7.12 -10.10 -4.59
N LEU A 282 -6.30 -9.64 -5.53
CA LEU A 282 -6.17 -8.23 -5.87
C LEU A 282 -7.20 -7.83 -6.94
N ASP A 283 -7.51 -6.56 -7.00
CA ASP A 283 -8.40 -5.94 -7.98
C ASP A 283 -7.99 -6.17 -9.44
N ASN A 284 -6.71 -6.45 -9.68
CA ASN A 284 -6.17 -6.75 -11.00
C ASN A 284 -6.48 -8.18 -11.54
N ALA A 285 -7.20 -9.00 -10.77
CA ALA A 285 -7.55 -10.38 -11.16
C ALA A 285 -8.32 -10.47 -12.48
N TRP A 286 -9.17 -9.49 -12.77
CA TRP A 286 -9.91 -9.41 -14.06
C TRP A 286 -8.98 -9.14 -15.24
N ARG A 287 -7.84 -8.55 -15.01
CA ARG A 287 -6.83 -8.24 -16.03
C ARG A 287 -5.83 -9.38 -16.22
N TYR A 288 -5.43 -10.05 -15.15
CA TYR A 288 -4.35 -11.04 -15.18
C TYR A 288 -4.82 -12.48 -15.01
N HIS A 289 -5.79 -12.76 -14.13
CA HIS A 289 -6.25 -14.12 -13.90
C HIS A 289 -7.36 -14.53 -14.87
N LEU A 290 -8.39 -13.70 -15.05
CA LEU A 290 -9.55 -14.07 -15.86
C LEU A 290 -9.20 -14.44 -17.30
N PRO A 291 -8.37 -13.70 -18.06
CA PRO A 291 -7.99 -14.10 -19.41
C PRO A 291 -7.24 -15.43 -19.47
N GLU A 292 -6.44 -15.74 -18.46
CA GLU A 292 -5.71 -17.01 -18.39
C GLU A 292 -6.66 -18.18 -18.12
N ILE A 293 -7.61 -18.03 -17.19
CA ILE A 293 -8.64 -19.04 -16.93
C ILE A 293 -9.47 -19.31 -18.20
N GLN A 294 -9.84 -18.26 -18.93
CA GLN A 294 -10.66 -18.35 -20.13
C GLN A 294 -10.00 -19.11 -21.29
N LYS A 295 -8.68 -19.34 -21.26
CA LYS A 295 -7.99 -20.21 -22.22
C LYS A 295 -8.40 -21.68 -22.08
N THR A 296 -8.77 -22.09 -20.86
CA THR A 296 -9.18 -23.47 -20.53
C THR A 296 -10.67 -23.62 -20.23
N ALA A 297 -11.32 -22.55 -19.78
CA ALA A 297 -12.74 -22.46 -19.44
C ALA A 297 -13.30 -21.16 -20.01
N ALA A 298 -13.75 -21.20 -21.27
CA ALA A 298 -14.13 -20.00 -22.04
C ALA A 298 -15.30 -19.19 -21.42
N ASP A 299 -16.16 -19.83 -20.62
CA ASP A 299 -17.28 -19.25 -19.87
C ASP A 299 -16.91 -18.78 -18.48
N ALA A 300 -15.64 -18.91 -18.09
CA ALA A 300 -15.18 -18.47 -16.77
C ALA A 300 -15.46 -16.99 -16.54
N ASN A 301 -15.92 -16.68 -15.35
CA ASN A 301 -16.17 -15.32 -14.90
C ASN A 301 -15.85 -15.19 -13.40
N LEU A 302 -15.42 -14.00 -12.99
CA LEU A 302 -15.07 -13.66 -11.61
C LEU A 302 -16.09 -12.67 -11.03
N LEU A 303 -16.32 -12.78 -9.74
CA LEU A 303 -17.16 -11.85 -8.98
C LEU A 303 -16.39 -11.40 -7.72
N ALA A 304 -16.32 -10.10 -7.51
CA ALA A 304 -15.91 -9.54 -6.22
C ALA A 304 -17.04 -9.75 -5.22
N VAL A 305 -16.71 -10.30 -4.06
CA VAL A 305 -17.67 -10.56 -2.98
C VAL A 305 -17.39 -9.61 -1.82
N PRO A 306 -18.43 -8.96 -1.26
CA PRO A 306 -18.24 -8.09 -0.09
C PRO A 306 -17.64 -8.85 1.09
N TRP A 307 -16.99 -8.13 2.00
CA TRP A 307 -16.52 -8.70 3.26
C TRP A 307 -17.65 -9.39 4.01
N VAL A 308 -17.29 -10.44 4.75
CA VAL A 308 -18.27 -11.27 5.47
C VAL A 308 -18.93 -10.44 6.59
N ARG A 309 -20.25 -10.56 6.72
CA ARG A 309 -20.98 -9.90 7.80
C ARG A 309 -20.61 -10.49 9.15
N ASN A 310 -20.33 -9.62 10.09
CA ASN A 310 -20.20 -10.02 11.49
C ASN A 310 -21.55 -10.56 12.02
N SER A 311 -21.52 -11.71 12.66
CA SER A 311 -22.71 -12.44 13.10
C SER A 311 -23.50 -11.72 14.20
N GLN A 312 -22.86 -10.85 14.99
CA GLN A 312 -23.48 -10.14 16.11
C GLN A 312 -24.05 -8.79 15.67
N THR A 313 -23.30 -8.04 14.84
CA THR A 313 -23.66 -6.66 14.46
C THR A 313 -24.35 -6.56 13.11
N GLY A 314 -24.18 -7.57 12.24
CA GLY A 314 -24.61 -7.54 10.84
C GLY A 314 -23.77 -6.61 9.95
N ILE A 315 -22.80 -5.91 10.51
CA ILE A 315 -21.90 -4.98 9.79
C ILE A 315 -20.80 -5.77 9.10
N ARG A 316 -20.35 -5.29 7.95
CA ARG A 316 -19.12 -5.74 7.30
C ARG A 316 -17.97 -4.89 7.82
N TYR A 317 -16.91 -5.53 8.27
CA TYR A 317 -15.68 -4.87 8.66
C TYR A 317 -14.56 -5.27 7.72
N THR A 318 -13.70 -4.31 7.37
CA THR A 318 -12.49 -4.60 6.59
C THR A 318 -11.38 -5.12 7.50
N PRO A 319 -10.60 -6.11 7.06
CA PRO A 319 -9.34 -6.49 7.72
C PRO A 319 -8.16 -5.58 7.34
N LEU A 320 -8.36 -4.63 6.41
CA LEU A 320 -7.30 -3.84 5.81
C LEU A 320 -7.03 -2.58 6.62
N GLU A 321 -5.93 -2.55 7.36
CA GLU A 321 -5.56 -1.41 8.22
C GLU A 321 -5.30 -0.13 7.41
N HIS A 322 -4.67 -0.25 6.25
CA HIS A 322 -4.30 0.90 5.41
C HIS A 322 -5.48 1.70 4.86
N VAL A 323 -6.71 1.17 4.89
CA VAL A 323 -7.92 1.94 4.51
C VAL A 323 -8.40 2.88 5.61
N ALA A 324 -7.86 2.79 6.81
CA ALA A 324 -8.21 3.63 7.95
C ALA A 324 -7.35 4.91 8.07
N THR A 325 -6.38 5.14 7.19
CA THR A 325 -5.52 6.31 7.20
C THR A 325 -5.46 6.99 5.83
N HIS A 326 -5.21 8.29 5.80
CA HIS A 326 -4.96 9.04 4.56
C HIS A 326 -3.53 8.80 4.02
N MET A 327 -2.64 8.23 4.81
CA MET A 327 -1.22 8.08 4.50
C MET A 327 -0.90 6.67 4.00
N ALA A 328 0.19 6.55 3.23
CA ALA A 328 0.80 5.26 2.93
C ALA A 328 1.75 4.84 4.08
N ASP A 329 1.91 3.54 4.28
CA ASP A 329 2.86 2.98 5.26
C ASP A 329 4.31 3.30 4.96
N VAL A 330 4.63 3.34 3.67
CA VAL A 330 5.97 3.62 3.16
C VAL A 330 6.09 5.10 2.90
N VAL A 331 7.11 5.71 3.48
CA VAL A 331 7.32 7.15 3.50
C VAL A 331 8.70 7.53 3.01
N THR A 332 8.85 8.81 2.64
CA THR A 332 10.11 9.38 2.19
C THR A 332 10.75 10.19 3.30
N VAL A 333 12.02 9.90 3.60
CA VAL A 333 12.82 10.58 4.62
C VAL A 333 14.07 11.20 4.00
N ILE A 334 14.57 12.29 4.61
CA ILE A 334 15.88 12.86 4.30
C ILE A 334 16.87 12.36 5.34
N THR A 335 18.00 11.83 4.87
CA THR A 335 19.02 11.27 5.76
C THR A 335 19.96 12.33 6.30
N SER A 336 20.67 12.00 7.37
CA SER A 336 21.72 12.85 7.93
C SER A 336 22.94 13.02 7.01
N ALA A 337 23.08 12.20 5.97
CA ALA A 337 24.14 12.32 4.96
C ALA A 337 23.83 13.39 3.91
N CYS A 338 22.59 13.84 3.79
CA CYS A 338 22.16 14.83 2.81
C CYS A 338 22.85 16.18 3.06
N LYS A 339 23.61 16.64 2.07
CA LYS A 339 24.35 17.92 2.15
C LYS A 339 23.52 19.13 1.72
N ASN A 340 22.45 18.89 0.98
CA ASN A 340 21.59 19.94 0.43
C ASN A 340 20.11 19.65 0.75
N PRO A 341 19.71 19.60 2.05
CA PRO A 341 18.35 19.25 2.45
C PRO A 341 17.31 20.23 1.89
N GLU A 342 17.62 21.53 1.76
CA GLU A 342 16.72 22.51 1.14
C GLU A 342 16.42 22.19 -0.33
N ALA A 343 17.42 21.68 -1.09
CA ALA A 343 17.21 21.27 -2.47
C ALA A 343 16.37 20.00 -2.54
N ALA A 344 16.63 19.02 -1.68
CA ALA A 344 15.82 17.82 -1.59
C ALA A 344 14.35 18.16 -1.26
N ILE A 345 14.13 19.06 -0.29
CA ILE A 345 12.77 19.51 0.07
C ILE A 345 12.10 20.24 -1.08
N ARG A 346 12.82 21.13 -1.80
CA ARG A 346 12.24 21.85 -2.95
C ARG A 346 11.77 20.88 -4.03
N PHE A 347 12.52 19.82 -4.31
CA PHE A 347 12.14 18.77 -5.25
C PHE A 347 10.92 17.99 -4.74
N ILE A 348 10.92 17.57 -3.47
CA ILE A 348 9.85 16.82 -2.84
C ILE A 348 8.59 17.68 -2.72
N ASP A 349 8.71 18.94 -2.30
CA ASP A 349 7.55 19.83 -2.14
C ASP A 349 6.86 20.14 -3.47
N TYR A 350 7.62 20.19 -4.56
CA TYR A 350 7.03 20.37 -5.89
C TYR A 350 6.08 19.22 -6.25
N MET A 351 6.33 18.02 -5.78
CA MET A 351 5.47 16.86 -5.98
C MET A 351 4.08 17.01 -5.31
N TYR A 352 3.96 17.86 -4.27
CA TYR A 352 2.68 18.20 -3.64
C TYR A 352 1.96 19.37 -4.31
N SER A 353 2.57 20.03 -5.28
CA SER A 353 1.86 21.01 -6.11
C SER A 353 0.87 20.31 -7.05
N GLU A 354 -0.10 21.05 -7.58
CA GLU A 354 -1.03 20.53 -8.57
C GLU A 354 -0.29 20.03 -9.82
N GLU A 355 0.71 20.79 -10.28
CA GLU A 355 1.53 20.44 -11.44
C GLU A 355 2.39 19.19 -11.18
N GLY A 356 3.10 19.14 -10.05
CA GLY A 356 3.93 18.00 -9.66
C GLY A 356 3.11 16.73 -9.46
N SER A 357 1.98 16.82 -8.76
CA SER A 357 1.05 15.69 -8.62
C SER A 357 0.54 15.20 -9.98
N ASN A 358 0.22 16.11 -10.89
CA ASN A 358 -0.19 15.73 -12.25
C ASN A 358 0.93 15.04 -13.03
N LEU A 359 2.17 15.53 -12.94
CA LEU A 359 3.32 14.90 -13.59
C LEU A 359 3.56 13.48 -13.06
N LEU A 360 3.39 13.28 -11.75
CA LEU A 360 3.55 11.96 -11.14
C LEU A 360 2.40 11.01 -11.46
N THR A 361 1.18 11.52 -11.61
CA THR A 361 -0.03 10.71 -11.74
C THR A 361 -0.45 10.55 -13.21
N TRP A 362 -0.50 11.63 -13.98
CA TRP A 362 -0.95 11.66 -15.37
C TRP A 362 0.20 11.67 -16.39
N GLY A 363 1.39 12.09 -15.94
CA GLY A 363 2.55 12.31 -16.81
C GLY A 363 2.46 13.66 -17.55
N VAL A 364 2.78 13.66 -18.83
CA VAL A 364 2.96 14.87 -19.65
C VAL A 364 1.72 15.14 -20.50
N GLU A 365 1.14 16.34 -20.37
CA GLU A 365 -0.01 16.78 -21.20
C GLU A 365 0.35 16.77 -22.70
N GLY A 366 -0.57 16.26 -23.52
CA GLY A 366 -0.38 16.09 -24.95
C GLY A 366 0.41 14.84 -25.36
N GLU A 367 1.05 14.14 -24.40
CA GLU A 367 1.75 12.88 -24.64
C GLU A 367 1.02 11.70 -23.99
N SER A 368 0.87 11.71 -22.67
CA SER A 368 0.23 10.64 -21.92
C SER A 368 -1.25 10.91 -21.63
N TRP A 369 -1.63 12.17 -21.56
CA TRP A 369 -3.02 12.58 -21.33
C TRP A 369 -3.38 13.88 -22.08
N GLU A 370 -4.69 14.12 -22.24
CA GLU A 370 -5.24 15.28 -22.89
C GLU A 370 -6.58 15.70 -22.28
N TRP A 371 -6.97 16.97 -22.48
CA TRP A 371 -8.31 17.42 -22.14
C TRP A 371 -9.30 17.02 -23.23
N LYS A 372 -10.37 16.30 -22.87
CA LYS A 372 -11.46 15.94 -23.74
C LYS A 372 -12.79 16.12 -23.03
N ASP A 373 -13.70 16.86 -23.60
CA ASP A 373 -15.02 17.16 -23.03
C ASP A 373 -14.97 17.73 -21.58
N GLY A 374 -13.94 18.54 -21.28
CA GLY A 374 -13.73 19.16 -19.98
C GLY A 374 -13.23 18.21 -18.89
N ARG A 375 -12.73 17.02 -19.26
CA ARG A 375 -12.12 16.03 -18.38
C ARG A 375 -10.75 15.60 -18.89
N LYS A 376 -9.85 15.26 -17.99
CA LYS A 376 -8.59 14.62 -18.34
C LYS A 376 -8.87 13.20 -18.82
N GLN A 377 -8.24 12.80 -19.92
CA GLN A 377 -8.29 11.43 -20.45
C GLN A 377 -6.89 10.99 -20.85
N LEU A 378 -6.59 9.71 -20.65
CA LEU A 378 -5.36 9.11 -21.15
C LEU A 378 -5.41 9.05 -22.69
N THR A 379 -4.28 9.30 -23.33
CA THR A 379 -4.15 9.14 -24.78
C THR A 379 -4.18 7.65 -25.16
N GLU A 380 -4.54 7.34 -26.40
CA GLU A 380 -4.45 5.96 -26.92
C GLU A 380 -3.03 5.39 -26.79
N HIS A 381 -2.02 6.25 -26.94
CA HIS A 381 -0.63 5.84 -26.74
C HIS A 381 -0.35 5.41 -25.29
N ALA A 382 -0.77 6.20 -24.31
CA ALA A 382 -0.58 5.87 -22.90
C ALA A 382 -1.28 4.56 -22.49
N LEU A 383 -2.45 4.30 -23.07
CA LEU A 383 -3.22 3.07 -22.81
C LEU A 383 -2.71 1.84 -23.59
N SER A 384 -1.94 2.03 -24.66
CA SER A 384 -1.40 0.91 -25.44
C SER A 384 -0.28 0.19 -24.67
N ALA A 385 -0.13 -1.12 -24.94
CA ALA A 385 0.92 -1.92 -24.35
C ALA A 385 2.31 -1.47 -24.82
N ASP A 386 3.26 -1.35 -23.90
CA ASP A 386 4.66 -1.24 -24.23
C ASP A 386 5.14 -2.57 -24.81
N PRO A 387 5.66 -2.60 -26.05
CA PRO A 387 6.03 -3.85 -26.71
C PRO A 387 7.23 -4.56 -26.08
N GLU A 388 8.04 -3.84 -25.31
CA GLU A 388 9.25 -4.38 -24.65
C GLU A 388 8.96 -4.87 -23.24
N LYS A 389 8.05 -4.18 -22.54
CA LYS A 389 7.82 -4.36 -21.10
C LYS A 389 6.51 -5.10 -20.78
N GLY A 390 5.56 -5.15 -21.70
CA GLY A 390 4.27 -5.81 -21.52
C GLY A 390 3.24 -5.08 -20.67
N TRP A 391 3.60 -3.94 -20.05
CA TRP A 391 2.66 -3.06 -19.36
C TRP A 391 2.19 -1.91 -20.25
N ILE A 392 1.27 -1.06 -19.78
CA ILE A 392 0.82 0.09 -20.56
C ILE A 392 1.88 1.20 -20.58
N ASN A 393 1.95 1.94 -21.71
CA ASN A 393 2.93 3.02 -21.92
C ASN A 393 2.83 4.16 -20.90
N LEU A 394 1.72 4.29 -20.18
CA LEU A 394 1.56 5.30 -19.11
C LEU A 394 2.72 5.23 -18.10
N TYR A 395 3.20 4.02 -17.77
CA TYR A 395 4.30 3.84 -16.82
C TYR A 395 5.68 4.36 -17.31
N ASN A 396 5.78 4.77 -18.57
CA ASN A 396 6.94 5.50 -19.08
C ASN A 396 6.85 7.03 -18.88
N TYR A 397 5.70 7.52 -18.41
CA TYR A 397 5.41 8.95 -18.20
C TYR A 397 5.14 9.28 -16.73
N ALA A 398 4.41 8.44 -16.05
CA ALA A 398 3.86 8.65 -14.72
C ALA A 398 4.18 7.50 -13.78
N ILE A 399 4.25 7.82 -12.48
CA ILE A 399 4.55 6.85 -11.44
C ILE A 399 3.25 6.20 -10.98
N GLY A 400 3.03 4.94 -11.35
CA GLY A 400 1.90 4.16 -10.88
C GLY A 400 1.97 3.76 -9.38
N HIS A 401 3.09 4.06 -8.69
CA HIS A 401 3.33 3.64 -7.32
C HIS A 401 2.76 4.61 -6.28
N ALA A 402 2.11 4.04 -5.26
CA ALA A 402 1.47 4.76 -4.17
C ALA A 402 2.45 5.43 -3.19
N SER A 403 3.75 5.13 -3.25
CA SER A 403 4.72 5.48 -2.20
C SER A 403 5.45 6.81 -2.39
N PHE A 404 5.36 7.44 -3.56
CA PHE A 404 5.97 8.76 -3.75
C PHE A 404 5.27 9.84 -2.93
N PRO A 405 6.02 10.81 -2.37
CA PRO A 405 5.44 11.96 -1.68
C PRO A 405 4.60 12.77 -2.67
N LYS A 406 3.29 12.77 -2.51
CA LYS A 406 2.34 13.46 -3.37
C LYS A 406 1.01 13.66 -2.67
N TYR A 407 0.19 14.56 -3.19
CA TYR A 407 -1.21 14.71 -2.83
C TYR A 407 -2.06 14.13 -3.97
N ASP A 408 -2.50 12.89 -3.81
CA ASP A 408 -3.13 12.11 -4.87
C ASP A 408 -4.67 12.30 -4.86
N GLY A 409 -5.11 13.47 -5.33
CA GLY A 409 -6.54 13.82 -5.43
C GLY A 409 -7.22 13.37 -6.73
N GLU A 410 -6.46 12.97 -7.76
CA GLU A 410 -7.02 12.52 -9.03
C GLU A 410 -6.51 11.13 -9.40
N THR A 411 -7.43 10.27 -9.76
CA THR A 411 -7.20 8.85 -9.94
C THR A 411 -7.08 8.48 -11.42
N VAL A 412 -5.92 8.75 -12.02
CA VAL A 412 -5.62 8.33 -13.39
C VAL A 412 -5.74 6.84 -13.58
N VAL A 413 -5.41 6.09 -12.54
CA VAL A 413 -5.42 4.63 -12.57
C VAL A 413 -6.84 4.11 -12.85
N LEU A 414 -7.87 4.80 -12.33
CA LEU A 414 -9.27 4.44 -12.59
C LEU A 414 -9.67 4.59 -14.07
N ALA A 415 -9.07 5.51 -14.80
CA ALA A 415 -9.34 5.68 -16.23
C ALA A 415 -8.78 4.54 -17.09
N SER A 416 -7.85 3.75 -16.56
CA SER A 416 -7.22 2.60 -17.23
C SER A 416 -7.77 1.23 -16.78
N TYR A 417 -8.63 1.21 -15.75
CA TYR A 417 -9.14 -0.04 -15.19
C TYR A 417 -10.37 -0.55 -15.95
N PRO A 418 -10.48 -1.87 -16.14
CA PRO A 418 -11.75 -2.47 -16.55
C PRO A 418 -12.86 -2.14 -15.54
N GLU A 419 -14.11 -2.06 -16.03
CA GLU A 419 -15.26 -1.74 -15.17
C GLU A 419 -15.41 -2.75 -14.03
N GLU A 420 -15.11 -4.01 -14.26
CA GLU A 420 -15.17 -5.07 -13.25
C GLU A 420 -14.17 -4.85 -12.11
N GLN A 421 -13.00 -4.32 -12.42
CA GLN A 421 -11.99 -3.96 -11.41
C GLN A 421 -12.50 -2.83 -10.51
N LEU A 422 -13.10 -1.80 -11.10
CA LEU A 422 -13.71 -0.69 -10.34
C LEU A 422 -14.90 -1.16 -9.47
N ILE A 423 -15.70 -2.09 -9.99
CA ILE A 423 -16.79 -2.72 -9.22
C ILE A 423 -16.21 -3.49 -8.03
N ALA A 424 -15.09 -4.18 -8.21
CA ALA A 424 -14.43 -4.92 -7.14
C ALA A 424 -13.96 -4.00 -6.01
N GLU A 425 -13.22 -2.94 -6.32
CA GLU A 425 -12.77 -1.96 -5.34
C GLU A 425 -13.94 -1.33 -4.57
N ARG A 426 -15.01 -0.90 -5.27
CA ARG A 426 -16.22 -0.37 -4.64
C ARG A 426 -16.90 -1.39 -3.72
N THR A 427 -16.92 -2.66 -4.15
CA THR A 427 -17.51 -3.74 -3.36
C THR A 427 -16.77 -3.94 -2.05
N TRP A 428 -15.43 -3.89 -2.07
CA TRP A 428 -14.59 -4.09 -0.89
C TRP A 428 -14.47 -2.83 -0.02
N ALA A 429 -14.62 -1.65 -0.61
CA ALA A 429 -14.67 -0.39 0.13
C ALA A 429 -15.95 -0.22 0.96
N ASP A 430 -17.04 -0.96 0.63
CA ASP A 430 -18.30 -0.95 1.40
C ASP A 430 -18.17 -1.77 2.69
N ALA A 431 -17.24 -1.33 3.55
CA ALA A 431 -16.98 -1.95 4.85
C ALA A 431 -16.51 -0.93 5.89
N SER A 432 -16.83 -1.19 7.14
CA SER A 432 -16.44 -0.35 8.27
C SER A 432 -15.00 -0.61 8.68
N THR A 433 -14.25 0.45 8.97
CA THR A 433 -12.93 0.42 9.58
C THR A 433 -12.96 0.40 11.11
N ALA A 434 -14.13 0.29 11.72
CA ALA A 434 -14.31 0.47 13.17
C ALA A 434 -13.56 -0.57 14.04
N LEU A 435 -13.18 -1.72 13.49
CA LEU A 435 -12.31 -2.68 14.20
C LEU A 435 -10.82 -2.36 14.06
N VAL A 436 -10.43 -1.50 13.12
CA VAL A 436 -9.02 -1.19 12.89
C VAL A 436 -8.53 -0.27 14.00
N TYR A 437 -7.43 -0.65 14.64
CA TYR A 437 -6.69 0.26 15.52
C TYR A 437 -6.12 1.39 14.65
N PRO A 438 -6.35 2.68 14.99
CA PRO A 438 -5.95 3.76 14.10
C PRO A 438 -4.43 3.78 13.90
N PRO A 439 -3.93 3.61 12.67
CA PRO A 439 -2.49 3.44 12.39
C PRO A 439 -1.66 4.72 12.61
N TYR A 440 -2.31 5.87 12.78
CA TYR A 440 -1.69 7.16 13.06
C TYR A 440 -1.50 7.42 14.57
N ILE A 441 -1.94 6.53 15.46
CA ILE A 441 -1.67 6.66 16.89
C ILE A 441 -0.22 6.28 17.17
N THR A 442 0.57 7.27 17.57
CA THR A 442 1.99 7.08 17.88
C THR A 442 2.20 6.85 19.38
N MET A 443 3.21 6.06 19.69
CA MET A 443 3.70 5.77 21.04
C MET A 443 5.01 6.49 21.32
N SER A 444 5.50 6.44 22.56
CA SER A 444 6.87 6.84 22.86
C SER A 444 7.87 5.89 22.14
N VAL A 445 9.11 6.37 21.93
CA VAL A 445 10.17 5.53 21.32
C VAL A 445 10.45 4.30 22.16
N GLU A 446 10.42 4.44 23.50
CA GLU A 446 10.65 3.34 24.44
C GLU A 446 9.53 2.29 24.36
N ASP A 447 8.27 2.74 24.33
CA ASP A 447 7.10 1.86 24.21
C ASP A 447 7.06 1.14 22.85
N GLN A 448 7.35 1.86 21.76
CA GLN A 448 7.42 1.28 20.44
C GLN A 448 8.51 0.21 20.35
N ALA A 449 9.72 0.50 20.86
CA ALA A 449 10.83 -0.45 20.88
C ALA A 449 10.51 -1.70 21.71
N PHE A 450 9.79 -1.52 22.83
CA PHE A 450 9.32 -2.65 23.62
C PHE A 450 8.31 -3.51 22.83
N CYS A 451 7.30 -2.89 22.23
CA CYS A 451 6.28 -3.58 21.45
C CYS A 451 6.91 -4.33 20.27
N ASP A 452 7.77 -3.67 19.48
CA ASP A 452 8.46 -4.28 18.35
C ASP A 452 9.28 -5.51 18.79
N GLY A 453 10.05 -5.37 19.89
CA GLY A 453 10.89 -6.45 20.41
C GLY A 453 10.11 -7.66 20.91
N VAL A 454 8.90 -7.45 21.42
CA VAL A 454 8.01 -8.54 21.88
C VAL A 454 7.28 -9.17 20.71
N MET A 455 6.74 -8.36 19.79
CA MET A 455 5.78 -8.83 18.80
C MET A 455 6.40 -9.68 17.69
N ASP A 456 7.67 -9.53 17.36
CA ASP A 456 8.35 -10.39 16.37
C ASP A 456 8.31 -11.87 16.77
N ASP A 457 8.71 -12.19 18.00
CA ASP A 457 8.66 -13.57 18.51
C ASP A 457 7.22 -14.05 18.70
N VAL A 458 6.32 -13.17 19.10
CA VAL A 458 4.90 -13.44 19.29
C VAL A 458 4.25 -13.85 17.97
N TYR A 459 4.43 -13.10 16.88
CA TYR A 459 3.84 -13.46 15.59
C TYR A 459 4.39 -14.76 15.02
N ASN A 460 5.67 -15.07 15.23
CA ASN A 460 6.25 -16.34 14.85
C ASN A 460 5.55 -17.50 15.59
N TYR A 461 5.37 -17.37 16.91
CA TYR A 461 4.65 -18.37 17.71
C TYR A 461 3.18 -18.51 17.29
N ILE A 462 2.49 -17.40 17.03
CA ILE A 462 1.10 -17.40 16.58
C ILE A 462 0.97 -18.14 15.24
N THR A 463 1.84 -17.83 14.27
CA THR A 463 1.82 -18.48 12.96
C THR A 463 1.96 -19.99 13.06
N GLU A 464 2.87 -20.46 13.92
CA GLU A 464 3.03 -21.89 14.18
C GLU A 464 1.77 -22.51 14.81
N MET A 465 1.20 -21.84 15.82
CA MET A 465 0.04 -22.35 16.54
C MET A 465 -1.25 -22.29 15.73
N GLU A 466 -1.44 -21.26 14.92
CA GLU A 466 -2.58 -21.15 13.99
C GLU A 466 -2.62 -22.36 13.04
N ILE A 467 -1.48 -22.68 12.41
CA ILE A 467 -1.37 -23.87 11.54
C ILE A 467 -1.75 -25.14 12.32
N LYS A 468 -1.21 -25.33 13.52
CA LYS A 468 -1.49 -26.52 14.35
C LYS A 468 -2.97 -26.62 14.75
N PHE A 469 -3.59 -25.50 15.14
CA PHE A 469 -5.02 -25.47 15.45
C PHE A 469 -5.88 -25.74 14.22
N ILE A 470 -5.57 -25.14 13.09
CA ILE A 470 -6.34 -25.32 11.85
C ILE A 470 -6.20 -26.74 11.32
N THR A 471 -5.01 -27.34 11.36
CA THR A 471 -4.79 -28.74 10.93
C THR A 471 -5.29 -29.78 11.92
N GLY A 472 -5.55 -29.38 13.18
CA GLY A 472 -5.93 -30.28 14.28
C GLY A 472 -4.74 -31.00 14.90
N GLU A 473 -3.50 -30.63 14.59
CA GLU A 473 -2.30 -31.12 15.28
C GLU A 473 -2.31 -30.71 16.74
N GLU A 474 -2.76 -29.49 17.03
CA GLU A 474 -3.00 -29.02 18.40
C GLU A 474 -4.52 -28.91 18.63
N PRO A 475 -5.06 -29.55 19.71
CA PRO A 475 -6.48 -29.47 20.00
C PRO A 475 -6.88 -28.08 20.51
N LEU A 476 -8.01 -27.54 20.01
CA LEU A 476 -8.55 -26.23 20.41
C LEU A 476 -8.96 -26.13 21.90
N SER A 477 -9.02 -27.29 22.62
CA SER A 477 -9.13 -27.28 24.07
C SER A 477 -7.91 -26.69 24.78
N ASN A 478 -6.77 -26.59 24.09
CA ASN A 478 -5.53 -25.99 24.58
C ASN A 478 -5.40 -24.49 24.25
N PHE A 479 -6.48 -23.85 23.75
CA PHE A 479 -6.49 -22.42 23.43
C PHE A 479 -6.09 -21.55 24.65
N ASP A 480 -6.55 -21.90 25.86
CA ASP A 480 -6.17 -21.17 27.07
C ASP A 480 -4.66 -21.30 27.39
N VAL A 481 -4.04 -22.43 27.03
CA VAL A 481 -2.58 -22.61 27.17
C VAL A 481 -1.83 -21.72 26.19
N TYR A 482 -2.33 -21.61 24.96
CA TYR A 482 -1.82 -20.69 23.94
C TYR A 482 -1.91 -19.23 24.42
N VAL A 483 -3.06 -18.77 24.91
CA VAL A 483 -3.24 -17.41 25.43
C VAL A 483 -2.29 -17.14 26.61
N ASN A 484 -2.17 -18.07 27.55
CA ASN A 484 -1.22 -17.97 28.68
C ASN A 484 0.24 -17.89 28.21
N GLN A 485 0.59 -18.51 27.08
CA GLN A 485 1.93 -18.41 26.53
C GLN A 485 2.18 -17.03 25.93
N LEU A 486 1.22 -16.44 25.20
CA LEU A 486 1.30 -15.07 24.68
C LEU A 486 1.45 -14.05 25.83
N ASP A 487 0.72 -14.25 26.92
CA ASP A 487 0.87 -13.40 28.12
C ASP A 487 2.30 -13.44 28.69
N LYS A 488 2.88 -14.65 28.82
CA LYS A 488 4.28 -14.81 29.26
C LYS A 488 5.30 -14.19 28.29
N MET A 489 4.98 -14.10 27.02
CA MET A 489 5.82 -13.45 26.00
C MET A 489 5.73 -11.92 26.07
N GLY A 490 4.82 -11.34 26.87
CA GLY A 490 4.72 -9.91 27.10
C GLY A 490 3.56 -9.21 26.35
N VAL A 491 2.67 -9.96 25.71
CA VAL A 491 1.57 -9.36 24.93
C VAL A 491 0.63 -8.52 25.80
N SER A 492 0.35 -8.93 27.03
CA SER A 492 -0.49 -8.14 27.95
C SER A 492 0.12 -6.78 28.28
N GLN A 493 1.44 -6.68 28.38
CA GLN A 493 2.13 -5.40 28.59
C GLN A 493 2.08 -4.54 27.31
N ALA A 494 2.31 -5.13 26.14
CA ALA A 494 2.15 -4.43 24.87
C ALA A 494 0.71 -3.91 24.70
N LEU A 495 -0.29 -4.73 25.03
CA LEU A 495 -1.70 -4.34 24.98
C LEU A 495 -2.03 -3.13 25.86
N GLU A 496 -1.42 -3.04 27.07
CA GLU A 496 -1.63 -1.90 27.94
C GLU A 496 -1.04 -0.62 27.31
N ILE A 497 0.13 -0.70 26.71
CA ILE A 497 0.74 0.42 25.96
C ILE A 497 -0.19 0.88 24.83
N TYR A 498 -0.74 -0.06 24.03
CA TYR A 498 -1.69 0.27 22.97
C TYR A 498 -2.96 0.94 23.52
N ARG A 499 -3.47 0.51 24.67
CA ARG A 499 -4.64 1.11 25.34
C ARG A 499 -4.37 2.52 25.78
N GLU A 500 -3.23 2.76 26.48
CA GLU A 500 -2.83 4.08 26.95
C GLU A 500 -2.65 5.06 25.78
N ALA A 501 -2.02 4.63 24.68
CA ALA A 501 -1.84 5.44 23.49
C ALA A 501 -3.19 5.80 22.84
N TYR A 502 -4.10 4.81 22.73
CA TYR A 502 -5.44 5.01 22.20
C TYR A 502 -6.26 6.00 23.04
N GLU A 503 -6.31 5.80 24.35
CA GLU A 503 -7.02 6.70 25.29
C GLU A 503 -6.45 8.10 25.28
N GLY A 504 -5.12 8.21 25.26
CA GLY A 504 -4.42 9.49 25.16
C GLY A 504 -4.71 10.26 23.88
N HIS A 505 -4.91 9.54 22.76
CA HIS A 505 -5.31 10.13 21.49
C HIS A 505 -6.79 10.57 21.49
N MET A 506 -7.68 9.74 22.01
CA MET A 506 -9.12 10.01 22.02
C MET A 506 -9.54 11.15 22.97
N THR A 507 -8.66 11.56 23.89
CA THR A 507 -8.90 12.66 24.85
C THR A 507 -8.35 14.00 24.36
N LYS A 508 -7.60 14.06 23.26
CA LYS A 508 -7.10 15.29 22.61
C LYS A 508 -8.09 15.81 21.56
#